data_89b140faca15a6f7b0a0d0104e3d7f68
#
_entry.id   89b140faca15a6f7b0a0d0104e3d7f68
#
_cell.length_a   1.000
_cell.length_b   1.000
_cell.length_c   1.000
_cell.angle_alpha   90.00
_cell.angle_beta   90.00
_cell.angle_gamma   90.00
#
_symmetry.space_group_name_H-M   'P 1'
#
loop_
_entity.id
_entity.type
_entity.pdbx_description
1 polymer ?
#
loop_
_entity_poly.entity_id
_entity_poly.type
_entity_poly.pdbx_seq_one_letter_code
_entity_poly.pdbx_strand_id
1 'polypeptide(L)'
;MGSSLPYRLDLFGDEIEQIRAFDPDTQRSLYPVKEIRLLPGHEFPFDDQARTFFRGRWREVFEGDPTRCSIYKDANLGIPSAGIESYLPLFFEEQSSVFDYFPRSGDPVWLVSLGNIEEAIRGFWKDTTSRYEFLKHDLDRPILPPAELFLDVDEFFTTLKPHARLALDQSTLSDQ
;
A
#
# COMPACT_ATOMS: atom_id res chain seq x y z
N MET A 1 -1.51 2.52 14.74
CA MET A 1 -2.61 3.08 15.55
C MET A 1 -2.45 4.59 15.55
N GLY A 2 -3.48 5.33 15.11
CA GLY A 2 -3.51 6.78 15.19
C GLY A 2 -3.69 7.26 16.64
N SER A 3 -3.47 8.55 16.89
CA SER A 3 -3.76 9.15 18.20
C SER A 3 -5.26 9.08 18.50
N SER A 4 -5.60 8.86 19.78
CA SER A 4 -6.99 8.86 20.24
C SER A 4 -7.61 10.26 20.26
N LEU A 5 -6.79 11.30 20.27
CA LEU A 5 -7.18 12.70 20.24
C LEU A 5 -6.45 13.44 19.13
N PRO A 6 -7.08 14.41 18.48
CA PRO A 6 -6.44 15.31 17.54
C PRO A 6 -5.54 16.32 18.25
N TYR A 7 -4.60 16.89 17.48
CA TYR A 7 -3.67 17.89 17.97
C TYR A 7 -3.86 19.22 17.24
N ARG A 8 -3.68 20.30 17.99
CA ARG A 8 -3.61 21.67 17.46
C ARG A 8 -2.18 22.15 17.56
N LEU A 9 -1.68 22.66 16.44
CA LEU A 9 -0.37 23.28 16.34
C LEU A 9 -0.58 24.81 16.34
N ASP A 10 0.00 25.48 17.32
CA ASP A 10 0.06 26.93 17.33
C ASP A 10 1.40 27.35 16.72
N LEU A 11 1.35 28.17 15.67
CA LEU A 11 2.53 28.59 14.92
C LEU A 11 2.86 30.06 15.19
N PHE A 12 4.14 30.36 15.32
CA PHE A 12 4.66 31.73 15.28
C PHE A 12 5.61 31.85 14.06
N GLY A 13 5.10 32.41 12.95
CA GLY A 13 5.79 32.34 11.67
C GLY A 13 5.91 30.88 11.20
N ASP A 14 7.15 30.43 10.94
CA ASP A 14 7.45 29.06 10.50
C ASP A 14 7.81 28.11 11.67
N GLU A 15 7.74 28.59 12.90
CA GLU A 15 8.08 27.82 14.09
C GLU A 15 6.82 27.34 14.82
N ILE A 16 6.89 26.12 15.36
CA ILE A 16 5.83 25.58 16.22
C ILE A 16 6.04 26.10 17.62
N GLU A 17 5.17 27.02 18.07
CA GLU A 17 5.24 27.57 19.42
C GLU A 17 4.69 26.58 20.44
N GLN A 18 3.57 25.94 20.13
CA GLN A 18 2.94 24.99 21.03
C GLN A 18 2.16 23.91 20.30
N ILE A 19 2.15 22.71 20.89
CA ILE A 19 1.29 21.59 20.49
C ILE A 19 0.32 21.31 21.64
N ARG A 20 -0.97 21.20 21.35
CA ARG A 20 -1.99 20.87 22.34
C ARG A 20 -2.90 19.75 21.84
N ALA A 21 -3.25 18.80 22.69
CA ALA A 21 -4.40 17.94 22.46
C ALA A 21 -5.67 18.74 22.58
N PHE A 22 -6.67 18.45 21.75
CA PHE A 22 -7.97 19.13 21.84
C PHE A 22 -9.14 18.14 21.66
N ASP A 23 -10.27 18.54 22.20
CA ASP A 23 -11.52 17.81 22.07
C ASP A 23 -12.20 18.22 20.74
N PRO A 24 -12.47 17.26 19.82
CA PRO A 24 -13.05 17.57 18.51
C PRO A 24 -14.49 18.09 18.59
N ASP A 25 -15.26 17.69 19.61
CA ASP A 25 -16.66 18.06 19.73
C ASP A 25 -16.82 19.50 20.28
N THR A 26 -16.07 19.81 21.33
CA THR A 26 -16.12 21.13 21.98
C THR A 26 -15.11 22.12 21.39
N GLN A 27 -14.16 21.66 20.59
CA GLN A 27 -13.05 22.45 20.04
C GLN A 27 -12.15 23.08 21.12
N ARG A 28 -12.20 22.61 22.35
CA ARG A 28 -11.39 23.14 23.46
C ARG A 28 -10.05 22.41 23.57
N SER A 29 -8.99 23.19 23.77
CA SER A 29 -7.68 22.62 24.10
C SER A 29 -7.73 21.98 25.50
N LEU A 30 -7.16 20.78 25.61
CA LEU A 30 -7.17 19.98 26.83
C LEU A 30 -5.86 20.16 27.62
N TYR A 31 -4.73 19.78 27.01
CA TYR A 31 -3.42 19.86 27.64
C TYR A 31 -2.30 20.03 26.60
N PRO A 32 -1.17 20.64 27.00
CA PRO A 32 -0.02 20.76 26.10
C PRO A 32 0.68 19.40 25.94
N VAL A 33 1.27 19.18 24.76
CA VAL A 33 2.04 18.00 24.40
C VAL A 33 3.42 18.44 23.92
N LYS A 34 4.48 17.79 24.38
CA LYS A 34 5.85 18.17 24.01
C LYS A 34 6.25 17.70 22.62
N GLU A 35 5.77 16.54 22.24
CA GLU A 35 6.07 15.91 20.95
C GLU A 35 4.90 15.08 20.48
N ILE A 36 4.75 14.95 19.17
CA ILE A 36 3.79 14.06 18.53
C ILE A 36 4.52 13.20 17.50
N ARG A 37 4.09 11.94 17.37
CA ARG A 37 4.54 11.07 16.30
C ARG A 37 3.54 11.15 15.16
N LEU A 38 3.98 11.72 14.04
CA LEU A 38 3.20 11.71 12.81
C LEU A 38 3.55 10.47 12.00
N LEU A 39 2.52 9.74 11.58
CA LEU A 39 2.67 8.68 10.60
C LEU A 39 2.48 9.29 9.20
N PRO A 40 3.13 8.74 8.18
CA PRO A 40 2.87 9.14 6.80
C PRO A 40 1.38 9.04 6.48
N GLY A 41 0.84 10.05 5.83
CA GLY A 41 -0.56 10.07 5.40
C GLY A 41 -0.82 9.24 4.14
N HIS A 42 0.23 8.90 3.43
CA HIS A 42 0.21 8.11 2.19
C HIS A 42 1.33 7.07 2.21
N GLU A 43 1.14 5.98 1.49
CA GLU A 43 2.12 4.90 1.36
C GLU A 43 3.27 5.24 0.41
N PHE A 44 3.15 6.33 -0.33
CA PHE A 44 4.13 6.78 -1.32
C PHE A 44 4.35 8.29 -1.23
N PRO A 45 5.57 8.77 -1.58
CA PRO A 45 5.88 10.19 -1.60
C PRO A 45 5.18 10.88 -2.78
N PHE A 46 4.84 12.16 -2.60
CA PHE A 46 4.25 13.02 -3.64
C PHE A 46 5.08 14.28 -3.89
N ASP A 47 6.39 14.22 -3.57
CA ASP A 47 7.33 15.29 -3.85
C ASP A 47 7.69 15.38 -5.35
N ASP A 48 8.47 16.36 -5.72
CA ASP A 48 8.88 16.61 -7.10
C ASP A 48 9.69 15.46 -7.70
N GLN A 49 10.50 14.79 -6.89
CA GLN A 49 11.31 13.66 -7.31
C GLN A 49 10.42 12.46 -7.64
N ALA A 50 9.52 12.09 -6.74
CA ALA A 50 8.58 11.00 -6.92
C ALA A 50 7.67 11.23 -8.14
N ARG A 51 7.16 12.47 -8.33
CA ARG A 51 6.36 12.82 -9.51
C ARG A 51 7.16 12.74 -10.81
N THR A 52 8.43 13.08 -10.78
CA THR A 52 9.31 12.98 -11.96
C THR A 52 9.56 11.52 -12.31
N PHE A 53 9.81 10.68 -11.30
CA PHE A 53 9.98 9.23 -11.47
C PHE A 53 8.70 8.59 -12.03
N PHE A 54 7.56 8.89 -11.42
CA PHE A 54 6.24 8.42 -11.88
C PHE A 54 5.99 8.75 -13.36
N ARG A 55 6.28 9.99 -13.80
CA ARG A 55 6.13 10.41 -15.20
C ARG A 55 7.02 9.62 -16.17
N GLY A 56 8.25 9.33 -15.75
CA GLY A 56 9.18 8.51 -16.52
C GLY A 56 8.65 7.09 -16.69
N ARG A 57 8.36 6.44 -15.56
CA ARG A 57 7.84 5.07 -15.53
C ARG A 57 6.50 4.93 -16.27
N TRP A 58 5.60 5.89 -16.15
CA TRP A 58 4.35 5.88 -16.88
C TRP A 58 4.54 5.77 -18.39
N ARG A 59 5.47 6.55 -18.97
CA ARG A 59 5.75 6.55 -20.40
C ARG A 59 6.49 5.30 -20.88
N GLU A 60 7.18 4.62 -19.99
CA GLU A 60 7.84 3.33 -20.29
C GLU A 60 6.83 2.18 -20.33
N VAL A 61 5.82 2.23 -19.48
CA VAL A 61 4.87 1.13 -19.26
C VAL A 61 3.61 1.27 -20.12
N PHE A 62 3.10 2.50 -20.28
CA PHE A 62 1.85 2.75 -20.96
C PHE A 62 2.04 3.46 -22.30
N GLU A 63 1.31 3.00 -23.29
CA GLU A 63 1.24 3.62 -24.60
C GLU A 63 0.20 4.75 -24.64
N GLY A 64 0.33 5.65 -25.64
CA GLY A 64 -0.62 6.73 -25.89
C GLY A 64 -0.30 8.03 -25.15
N ASP A 65 -1.28 8.94 -25.18
CA ASP A 65 -1.14 10.25 -24.52
C ASP A 65 -1.50 10.16 -23.04
N PRO A 66 -0.52 10.32 -22.14
CA PRO A 66 -0.77 10.22 -20.69
C PRO A 66 -1.81 11.23 -20.18
N THR A 67 -1.96 12.37 -20.87
CA THR A 67 -2.89 13.43 -20.46
C THR A 67 -4.37 13.04 -20.63
N ARG A 68 -4.67 11.92 -21.25
CA ARG A 68 -6.02 11.36 -21.31
C ARG A 68 -6.44 10.76 -19.96
N CYS A 69 -5.50 10.22 -19.20
CA CYS A 69 -5.76 9.66 -17.87
C CYS A 69 -5.86 10.77 -16.81
N SER A 70 -6.99 10.83 -16.10
CA SER A 70 -7.21 11.80 -15.01
C SER A 70 -6.22 11.59 -13.87
N ILE A 71 -5.93 10.33 -13.49
CA ILE A 71 -4.99 9.98 -12.42
C ILE A 71 -3.59 10.49 -12.75
N TYR A 72 -3.14 10.37 -14.01
CA TYR A 72 -1.85 10.93 -14.42
C TYR A 72 -1.80 12.45 -14.28
N LYS A 73 -2.88 13.15 -14.67
CA LYS A 73 -2.96 14.62 -14.53
C LYS A 73 -2.92 15.04 -13.07
N ASP A 74 -3.70 14.38 -12.23
CA ASP A 74 -3.76 14.69 -10.80
C ASP A 74 -2.41 14.42 -10.13
N ALA A 75 -1.78 13.29 -10.42
CA ALA A 75 -0.46 12.97 -9.90
C ALA A 75 0.61 14.01 -10.30
N ASN A 76 0.56 14.54 -11.51
CA ASN A 76 1.46 15.62 -11.94
C ASN A 76 1.26 16.92 -11.16
N LEU A 77 0.03 17.18 -10.71
CA LEU A 77 -0.30 18.34 -9.88
C LEU A 77 -0.02 18.10 -8.39
N GLY A 78 0.43 16.89 -8.02
CA GLY A 78 0.63 16.51 -6.62
C GLY A 78 -0.68 16.22 -5.89
N ILE A 79 -1.74 15.87 -6.63
CA ILE A 79 -3.06 15.56 -6.07
C ILE A 79 -3.19 14.03 -5.99
N PRO A 80 -3.29 13.44 -4.79
CA PRO A 80 -3.53 12.03 -4.60
C PRO A 80 -5.00 11.70 -4.86
N SER A 81 -5.34 11.42 -6.12
CA SER A 81 -6.71 11.03 -6.50
C SER A 81 -7.01 9.58 -6.11
N ALA A 82 -8.30 9.26 -5.96
CA ALA A 82 -8.74 7.90 -5.68
C ALA A 82 -8.32 6.95 -6.81
N GLY A 83 -7.76 5.80 -6.45
CA GLY A 83 -7.24 4.79 -7.38
C GLY A 83 -5.75 4.94 -7.70
N ILE A 84 -5.06 5.97 -7.20
CA ILE A 84 -3.62 6.16 -7.41
C ILE A 84 -2.80 5.01 -6.84
N GLU A 85 -3.31 4.33 -5.81
CA GLU A 85 -2.69 3.15 -5.19
C GLU A 85 -2.48 2.00 -6.18
N SER A 86 -3.30 1.89 -7.22
CA SER A 86 -3.13 0.91 -8.31
C SER A 86 -1.91 1.19 -9.20
N TYR A 87 -1.30 2.35 -9.06
CA TYR A 87 -0.10 2.75 -9.78
C TYR A 87 1.12 2.89 -8.87
N LEU A 88 1.05 2.37 -7.65
CA LEU A 88 2.14 2.40 -6.66
C LEU A 88 3.49 1.97 -7.24
N PRO A 89 3.60 0.91 -8.07
CA PRO A 89 4.85 0.49 -8.70
C PRO A 89 5.54 1.56 -9.53
N LEU A 90 4.81 2.55 -10.01
CA LEU A 90 5.38 3.62 -10.83
C LEU A 90 6.09 4.71 -10.02
N PHE A 91 5.97 4.68 -8.69
CA PHE A 91 6.60 5.64 -7.77
C PHE A 91 7.93 5.14 -7.19
N PHE A 92 8.28 3.87 -7.39
CA PHE A 92 9.46 3.25 -6.77
C PHE A 92 10.27 2.45 -7.78
N GLU A 93 11.57 2.36 -7.57
CA GLU A 93 12.46 1.47 -8.33
C GLU A 93 12.23 0.01 -7.94
N GLU A 94 12.03 -0.24 -6.66
CA GLU A 94 11.79 -1.56 -6.09
C GLU A 94 10.57 -1.53 -5.18
N GLN A 95 9.85 -2.62 -5.11
CA GLN A 95 8.71 -2.80 -4.23
C GLN A 95 9.05 -3.81 -3.14
N SER A 96 8.40 -3.63 -1.99
CA SER A 96 8.50 -4.56 -0.87
C SER A 96 7.17 -5.24 -0.64
N SER A 97 7.22 -6.50 -0.26
CA SER A 97 6.06 -7.25 0.21
C SER A 97 5.92 -7.15 1.73
N VAL A 98 4.78 -7.58 2.26
CA VAL A 98 4.57 -7.68 3.72
C VAL A 98 5.64 -8.55 4.40
N PHE A 99 6.22 -9.50 3.68
CA PHE A 99 7.23 -10.42 4.21
C PHE A 99 8.58 -9.76 4.48
N ASP A 100 8.87 -8.64 3.83
CA ASP A 100 10.11 -7.88 4.04
C ASP A 100 10.12 -7.19 5.42
N TYR A 101 8.95 -7.04 6.03
CA TYR A 101 8.81 -6.53 7.41
C TYR A 101 8.94 -7.60 8.48
N PHE A 102 8.95 -8.88 8.11
CA PHE A 102 9.12 -9.96 9.07
C PHE A 102 10.61 -10.27 9.29
N PRO A 103 11.04 -10.48 10.54
CA PRO A 103 12.41 -10.90 10.80
C PRO A 103 12.67 -12.26 10.18
N ARG A 104 13.84 -12.42 9.54
CA ARG A 104 14.27 -13.70 8.97
C ARG A 104 14.66 -14.73 10.05
N SER A 105 14.97 -14.23 11.24
CA SER A 105 15.25 -15.02 12.44
C SER A 105 14.38 -14.53 13.59
N GLY A 106 13.80 -15.43 14.35
CA GLY A 106 12.91 -15.09 15.46
C GLY A 106 11.60 -15.87 15.40
N ASP A 107 10.50 -15.20 15.69
CA ASP A 107 9.19 -15.82 15.70
C ASP A 107 8.78 -16.34 14.33
N PRO A 108 8.24 -17.56 14.21
CA PRO A 108 7.85 -18.14 12.96
C PRO A 108 6.58 -17.48 12.37
N VAL A 109 6.48 -17.47 11.05
CA VAL A 109 5.24 -17.16 10.36
C VAL A 109 4.29 -18.35 10.48
N TRP A 110 3.11 -18.11 11.00
CA TRP A 110 2.09 -19.14 11.18
C TRP A 110 1.19 -19.19 9.96
N LEU A 111 1.14 -20.31 9.29
CA LEU A 111 0.29 -20.56 8.13
C LEU A 111 -0.88 -21.45 8.56
N VAL A 112 -2.05 -20.86 8.67
CA VAL A 112 -3.26 -21.59 9.09
C VAL A 112 -4.05 -22.02 7.86
N SER A 113 -4.34 -23.33 7.72
CA SER A 113 -5.04 -23.90 6.60
C SER A 113 -4.35 -23.64 5.25
N LEU A 114 -3.17 -24.22 5.09
CA LEU A 114 -2.30 -23.99 3.93
C LEU A 114 -3.01 -24.18 2.58
N GLY A 115 -3.84 -25.21 2.46
CA GLY A 115 -4.63 -25.45 1.25
C GLY A 115 -5.60 -24.31 0.93
N ASN A 116 -6.22 -23.72 1.94
CA ASN A 116 -7.12 -22.58 1.74
C ASN A 116 -6.36 -21.33 1.33
N ILE A 117 -5.15 -21.12 1.85
CA ILE A 117 -4.29 -20.01 1.45
C ILE A 117 -3.95 -20.13 -0.03
N GLU A 118 -3.49 -21.31 -0.46
CA GLU A 118 -3.14 -21.55 -1.86
C GLU A 118 -4.34 -21.36 -2.79
N GLU A 119 -5.50 -21.92 -2.43
CA GLU A 119 -6.73 -21.77 -3.21
C GLU A 119 -7.18 -20.30 -3.31
N ALA A 120 -7.12 -19.57 -2.20
CA ALA A 120 -7.47 -18.14 -2.18
C ALA A 120 -6.56 -17.31 -3.08
N ILE A 121 -5.23 -17.53 -3.05
CA ILE A 121 -4.28 -16.82 -3.91
C ILE A 121 -4.53 -17.18 -5.37
N ARG A 122 -4.73 -18.46 -5.71
CA ARG A 122 -5.02 -18.89 -7.09
C ARG A 122 -6.34 -18.29 -7.60
N GLY A 123 -7.38 -18.26 -6.75
CA GLY A 123 -8.66 -17.64 -7.09
C GLY A 123 -8.51 -16.14 -7.37
N PHE A 124 -7.85 -15.42 -6.46
CA PHE A 124 -7.57 -14.00 -6.61
C PHE A 124 -6.77 -13.72 -7.89
N TRP A 125 -5.71 -14.48 -8.15
CA TRP A 125 -4.88 -14.33 -9.35
C TRP A 125 -5.67 -14.53 -10.63
N LYS A 126 -6.51 -15.57 -10.68
CA LYS A 126 -7.39 -15.85 -11.82
C LYS A 126 -8.35 -14.70 -12.09
N ASP A 127 -8.99 -14.19 -11.04
CA ASP A 127 -9.98 -13.10 -11.17
C ASP A 127 -9.29 -11.80 -11.60
N THR A 128 -8.14 -11.47 -11.02
CA THR A 128 -7.36 -10.28 -11.36
C THR A 128 -6.85 -10.34 -12.80
N THR A 129 -6.33 -11.49 -13.23
CA THR A 129 -5.88 -11.70 -14.60
C THR A 129 -7.03 -11.56 -15.59
N SER A 130 -8.19 -12.13 -15.27
CA SER A 130 -9.38 -12.02 -16.13
C SER A 130 -9.84 -10.57 -16.28
N ARG A 131 -9.81 -9.78 -15.20
CA ARG A 131 -10.12 -8.35 -15.23
C ARG A 131 -9.09 -7.56 -16.02
N TYR A 132 -7.82 -7.87 -15.85
CA TYR A 132 -6.74 -7.24 -16.61
C TYR A 132 -6.92 -7.46 -18.10
N GLU A 133 -7.15 -8.69 -18.56
CA GLU A 133 -7.38 -9.03 -19.97
C GLU A 133 -8.55 -8.25 -20.57
N PHE A 134 -9.58 -7.99 -19.80
CA PHE A 134 -10.73 -7.20 -20.23
C PHE A 134 -10.43 -5.69 -20.33
N LEU A 135 -9.63 -5.16 -19.41
CA LEU A 135 -9.42 -3.71 -19.25
C LEU A 135 -8.11 -3.19 -19.88
N LYS A 136 -7.15 -4.05 -20.19
CA LYS A 136 -5.80 -3.66 -20.64
C LYS A 136 -5.74 -2.77 -21.89
N HIS A 137 -6.84 -2.69 -22.66
CA HIS A 137 -6.94 -1.87 -23.86
C HIS A 137 -7.55 -0.48 -23.62
N ASP A 138 -7.92 -0.16 -22.38
CA ASP A 138 -8.45 1.16 -22.05
C ASP A 138 -7.31 2.18 -21.94
N LEU A 139 -7.18 3.02 -22.97
CA LEU A 139 -6.15 4.06 -23.01
C LEU A 139 -6.45 5.27 -22.10
N ASP A 140 -7.69 5.44 -21.67
CA ASP A 140 -8.08 6.52 -20.76
C ASP A 140 -7.88 6.15 -19.30
N ARG A 141 -7.85 4.84 -19.01
CA ARG A 141 -7.56 4.26 -17.70
C ARG A 141 -6.65 3.04 -17.83
N PRO A 142 -5.42 3.22 -18.32
CA PRO A 142 -4.50 2.11 -18.46
C PRO A 142 -4.21 1.49 -17.10
N ILE A 143 -4.10 0.17 -17.04
CA ILE A 143 -3.86 -0.58 -15.81
C ILE A 143 -2.57 -1.39 -15.90
N LEU A 144 -1.90 -1.56 -14.76
CA LEU A 144 -0.70 -2.39 -14.68
C LEU A 144 -1.04 -3.89 -14.77
N PRO A 145 -0.15 -4.71 -15.35
CA PRO A 145 -0.29 -6.16 -15.27
C PRO A 145 -0.34 -6.65 -13.82
N PRO A 146 -1.10 -7.70 -13.50
CA PRO A 146 -1.18 -8.24 -12.14
C PRO A 146 0.16 -8.53 -11.49
N ALA A 147 1.14 -9.01 -12.26
CA ALA A 147 2.49 -9.31 -11.78
C ALA A 147 3.28 -8.08 -11.28
N GLU A 148 2.88 -6.87 -11.67
CA GLU A 148 3.47 -5.64 -11.16
C GLU A 148 2.89 -5.22 -9.79
N LEU A 149 1.77 -5.79 -9.38
CA LEU A 149 1.02 -5.37 -8.19
C LEU A 149 0.93 -6.44 -7.11
N PHE A 150 0.94 -7.71 -7.51
CA PHE A 150 0.62 -8.83 -6.62
C PHE A 150 1.57 -9.99 -6.83
N LEU A 151 1.83 -10.73 -5.76
CA LEU A 151 2.56 -12.00 -5.82
C LEU A 151 1.62 -13.11 -6.30
N ASP A 152 2.08 -13.95 -7.22
CA ASP A 152 1.40 -15.19 -7.51
C ASP A 152 1.68 -16.26 -6.43
N VAL A 153 1.14 -17.48 -6.59
CA VAL A 153 1.31 -18.55 -5.61
C VAL A 153 2.78 -18.95 -5.45
N ASP A 154 3.51 -19.07 -6.55
CA ASP A 154 4.89 -19.53 -6.52
C ASP A 154 5.82 -18.47 -5.93
N GLU A 155 5.57 -17.20 -6.26
CA GLU A 155 6.25 -16.04 -5.69
C GLU A 155 5.97 -15.92 -4.19
N PHE A 156 4.70 -16.04 -3.78
CA PHE A 156 4.29 -16.02 -2.38
C PHE A 156 5.07 -17.05 -1.55
N PHE A 157 5.07 -18.32 -1.98
CA PHE A 157 5.79 -19.36 -1.25
C PHE A 157 7.31 -19.23 -1.36
N THR A 158 7.81 -18.68 -2.45
CA THR A 158 9.25 -18.41 -2.61
C THR A 158 9.70 -17.30 -1.66
N THR A 159 8.93 -16.22 -1.53
CA THR A 159 9.22 -15.12 -0.61
C THR A 159 9.17 -15.58 0.85
N LEU A 160 8.34 -16.57 1.19
CA LEU A 160 8.29 -17.16 2.52
C LEU A 160 9.47 -18.10 2.86
N LYS A 161 10.20 -18.63 1.87
CA LYS A 161 11.28 -19.60 2.12
C LYS A 161 12.33 -19.18 3.14
N PRO A 162 12.80 -17.91 3.18
CA PRO A 162 13.79 -17.45 4.14
C PRO A 162 13.29 -17.37 5.59
N HIS A 163 11.98 -17.40 5.82
CA HIS A 163 11.38 -17.23 7.13
C HIS A 163 11.12 -18.58 7.81
N ALA A 164 11.29 -18.63 9.13
CA ALA A 164 10.82 -19.75 9.93
C ALA A 164 9.29 -19.86 9.79
N ARG A 165 8.76 -21.09 9.59
CA ARG A 165 7.34 -21.30 9.29
C ARG A 165 6.78 -22.44 10.11
N LEU A 166 5.53 -22.27 10.55
CA LEU A 166 4.71 -23.32 11.13
C LEU A 166 3.40 -23.41 10.34
N ALA A 167 3.12 -24.58 9.79
CA ALA A 167 1.85 -24.84 9.13
C ALA A 167 0.90 -25.53 10.11
N LEU A 168 -0.31 -25.00 10.22
CA LEU A 168 -1.41 -25.55 10.99
C LEU A 168 -2.53 -25.93 10.03
N ASP A 169 -2.70 -27.23 9.80
CA ASP A 169 -3.84 -27.72 9.05
C ASP A 169 -4.91 -28.23 10.02
N GLN A 170 -6.17 -28.01 9.69
CA GLN A 170 -7.28 -28.63 10.39
C GLN A 170 -7.24 -30.13 10.09
N SER A 171 -6.75 -30.93 11.03
CA SER A 171 -7.01 -32.36 10.99
C SER A 171 -8.52 -32.54 11.12
N THR A 172 -9.17 -33.09 10.11
CA THR A 172 -10.52 -33.66 10.28
C THR A 172 -10.40 -34.74 11.34
N LEU A 173 -10.81 -34.41 12.58
CA LEU A 173 -11.15 -35.42 13.55
C LEU A 173 -12.32 -36.18 12.93
N SER A 174 -12.01 -37.31 12.28
CA SER A 174 -13.03 -38.31 11.95
C SER A 174 -13.57 -38.80 13.27
N ASP A 175 -14.78 -38.42 13.61
CA ASP A 175 -15.57 -39.04 14.66
C ASP A 175 -15.61 -40.55 14.39
N GLN A 176 -14.91 -41.29 15.26
CA GLN A 176 -15.10 -42.74 15.37
C GLN A 176 -16.19 -43.04 16.40
#